data_cb568d39c53993869f32ba82a4b4ba6b
#
_entry.id   cb568d39c53993869f32ba82a4b4ba6b
#
_cell.length_a   1.000
_cell.length_b   1.000
_cell.length_c   1.000
_cell.angle_alpha   90.00
_cell.angle_beta   90.00
_cell.angle_gamma   90.00
#
_symmetry.space_group_name_H-M   'P 1'
#
loop_
_entity.id
_entity.type
_entity.pdbx_description
1 polymer ?
#
loop_
_entity_poly.entity_id
_entity_poly.type
_entity_poly.pdbx_seq_one_letter_code
_entity_poly.pdbx_strand_id
1 'polypeptide(L)'
;MLTFLGFAMIATFLVLIMMKKMSPIAALVLIPALFCVFAGKGAHLGDYVIEGVGKLAPTAAMLMFAIVYFGLMIDVGLFDPIVRGILRFCKADPMRVVVGTAVLAAIVSLDGDGSTTFMITVSAMYPLYKRLGLSLVVMTGVAATANGVMNTLPWGGPTARAATALKLDAADIFVPMIPALAVGLLFVFALAYVLGLRERRRVGVLSLPGQKAPEDVDDVEDVQEDLVGAATGSAAQTVSAGPVVSGAATGPAPAAASASASASPPASPSGAGSGSDPEDGFQGLDPDRPTLRPRLYWFNAGLTVALLTAMIMEWLPIPVLFLLGAALALTVNFPHMPDQKARIAAHADNVLNVAGMVFAAAVFTGVLTGTGMVKDMADWLVGAIPEGMGPHMALVTGLLSLPLTYFMSNDGFYFGVLPVLAEAGAAHGVSPLEIARASLVGQALHMSSPLVPAVYVLVGMAKVEFGDHTRFTVKWAALTSLVVLAAGMLFGII
;
A
#
# COMPACT_ATOMS: atom_id res chain seq x y z
N MET A 1 -20.09 14.34 29.00
CA MET A 1 -21.01 13.59 28.11
C MET A 1 -20.39 13.41 26.74
N LEU A 2 -19.89 14.44 26.11
CA LEU A 2 -19.26 14.37 24.78
C LEU A 2 -18.02 13.47 24.76
N THR A 3 -17.20 13.49 25.81
CA THR A 3 -16.06 12.55 25.99
C THR A 3 -16.48 11.09 25.86
N PHE A 4 -17.54 10.68 26.58
CA PHE A 4 -18.06 9.31 26.50
C PHE A 4 -18.60 8.98 25.11
N LEU A 5 -19.35 9.91 24.49
CA LEU A 5 -19.86 9.71 23.13
C LEU A 5 -18.73 9.59 22.10
N GLY A 6 -17.66 10.39 22.25
CA GLY A 6 -16.49 10.32 21.37
C GLY A 6 -15.79 8.97 21.46
N PHE A 7 -15.47 8.51 22.66
CA PHE A 7 -14.87 7.17 22.85
C PHE A 7 -15.81 6.04 22.39
N ALA A 8 -17.12 6.15 22.68
CA ALA A 8 -18.10 5.17 22.22
C ALA A 8 -18.23 5.14 20.70
N MET A 9 -18.17 6.30 20.02
CA MET A 9 -18.17 6.41 18.57
C MET A 9 -16.96 5.68 17.96
N ILE A 10 -15.75 5.97 18.49
CA ILE A 10 -14.52 5.31 18.03
C ILE A 10 -14.57 3.80 18.30
N ALA A 11 -14.98 3.40 19.50
CA ALA A 11 -15.10 1.98 19.85
C ALA A 11 -16.10 1.25 18.94
N THR A 12 -17.28 1.86 18.68
CA THR A 12 -18.29 1.29 17.78
C THR A 12 -17.75 1.14 16.36
N PHE A 13 -17.06 2.17 15.86
CA PHE A 13 -16.39 2.14 14.55
C PHE A 13 -15.38 1.00 14.46
N LEU A 14 -14.48 0.88 15.45
CA LEU A 14 -13.47 -0.16 15.48
C LEU A 14 -14.08 -1.56 15.56
N VAL A 15 -15.05 -1.76 16.45
CA VAL A 15 -15.70 -3.07 16.65
C VAL A 15 -16.39 -3.54 15.37
N LEU A 16 -17.17 -2.66 14.72
CA LEU A 16 -17.92 -3.04 13.51
C LEU A 16 -17.01 -3.35 12.33
N ILE A 17 -15.90 -2.63 12.18
CA ILE A 17 -14.89 -2.92 11.15
C ILE A 17 -14.16 -4.24 11.46
N MET A 18 -13.67 -4.42 12.69
CA MET A 18 -12.94 -5.63 13.08
C MET A 18 -13.83 -6.88 12.98
N MET A 19 -15.11 -6.77 13.29
CA MET A 19 -16.09 -7.84 13.10
C MET A 19 -16.49 -8.04 11.63
N LYS A 20 -15.96 -7.22 10.69
CA LYS A 20 -16.33 -7.23 9.26
C LYS A 20 -17.84 -7.07 9.01
N LYS A 21 -18.54 -6.37 9.89
CA LYS A 21 -19.99 -6.12 9.79
C LYS A 21 -20.33 -4.93 8.89
N MET A 22 -19.38 -4.01 8.69
CA MET A 22 -19.52 -2.85 7.82
C MET A 22 -18.23 -2.63 7.03
N SER A 23 -18.39 -2.10 5.80
CA SER A 23 -17.24 -1.60 5.05
C SER A 23 -16.67 -0.33 5.74
N PRO A 24 -15.35 -0.08 5.66
CA PRO A 24 -14.76 1.11 6.26
C PRO A 24 -15.42 2.42 5.78
N ILE A 25 -15.74 2.53 4.49
CA ILE A 25 -16.43 3.71 3.92
C ILE A 25 -17.79 3.91 4.57
N ALA A 26 -18.60 2.87 4.67
CA ALA A 26 -19.91 2.98 5.30
C ALA A 26 -19.83 3.31 6.80
N ALA A 27 -18.88 2.70 7.50
CA ALA A 27 -18.66 2.94 8.92
C ALA A 27 -18.22 4.39 9.20
N LEU A 28 -17.31 4.93 8.40
CA LEU A 28 -16.81 6.31 8.50
C LEU A 28 -17.90 7.37 8.25
N VAL A 29 -18.97 7.01 7.55
CA VAL A 29 -20.09 7.93 7.28
C VAL A 29 -21.22 7.75 8.28
N LEU A 30 -21.71 6.52 8.44
CA LEU A 30 -22.95 6.26 9.21
C LEU A 30 -22.77 6.39 10.72
N ILE A 31 -21.63 5.94 11.25
CA ILE A 31 -21.39 5.96 12.70
C ILE A 31 -21.29 7.39 13.22
N PRO A 32 -20.43 8.29 12.67
CA PRO A 32 -20.38 9.67 13.15
C PRO A 32 -21.70 10.41 12.92
N ALA A 33 -22.42 10.16 11.83
CA ALA A 33 -23.74 10.76 11.61
C ALA A 33 -24.73 10.40 12.74
N LEU A 34 -24.76 9.12 13.14
CA LEU A 34 -25.59 8.65 14.26
C LEU A 34 -25.17 9.30 15.59
N PHE A 35 -23.88 9.34 15.88
CA PHE A 35 -23.37 9.94 17.12
C PHE A 35 -23.53 11.48 17.15
N CYS A 36 -23.51 12.14 15.98
CA CYS A 36 -23.86 13.57 15.88
C CYS A 36 -25.29 13.83 16.36
N VAL A 37 -26.24 12.96 16.01
CA VAL A 37 -27.63 13.04 16.49
C VAL A 37 -27.67 12.79 18.00
N PHE A 38 -26.99 11.79 18.52
CA PHE A 38 -26.92 11.52 19.96
C PHE A 38 -26.28 12.66 20.76
N ALA A 39 -25.35 13.40 20.16
CA ALA A 39 -24.76 14.60 20.74
C ALA A 39 -25.72 15.82 20.72
N GLY A 40 -26.93 15.68 20.17
CA GLY A 40 -27.90 16.79 20.06
C GLY A 40 -27.54 17.79 18.95
N LYS A 41 -26.57 17.49 18.08
CA LYS A 41 -26.06 18.38 17.02
C LYS A 41 -26.45 17.94 15.62
N GLY A 42 -27.45 17.05 15.47
CA GLY A 42 -27.88 16.51 14.19
C GLY A 42 -28.28 17.58 13.16
N ALA A 43 -28.82 18.73 13.60
CA ALA A 43 -29.16 19.84 12.71
C ALA A 43 -27.93 20.45 11.98
N HIS A 44 -26.71 20.35 12.57
CA HIS A 44 -25.47 20.87 12.02
C HIS A 44 -24.65 19.79 11.27
N LEU A 45 -25.19 18.58 11.12
CA LEU A 45 -24.47 17.49 10.45
C LEU A 45 -24.02 17.88 9.04
N GLY A 46 -24.88 18.57 8.29
CA GLY A 46 -24.57 19.03 6.93
C GLY A 46 -23.37 19.98 6.90
N ASP A 47 -23.33 20.94 7.84
CA ASP A 47 -22.24 21.93 7.93
C ASP A 47 -20.91 21.23 8.24
N TYR A 48 -20.90 20.31 9.22
CA TYR A 48 -19.69 19.55 9.59
C TYR A 48 -19.18 18.69 8.46
N VAL A 49 -20.08 18.05 7.71
CA VAL A 49 -19.72 17.20 6.55
C VAL A 49 -19.13 18.04 5.43
N ILE A 50 -19.79 19.15 5.04
CA ILE A 50 -19.32 20.02 3.96
C ILE A 50 -17.99 20.67 4.30
N GLU A 51 -17.82 21.14 5.53
CA GLU A 51 -16.54 21.68 6.00
C GLU A 51 -15.44 20.62 5.96
N GLY A 52 -15.72 19.39 6.43
CA GLY A 52 -14.79 18.28 6.40
C GLY A 52 -14.37 17.93 4.96
N VAL A 53 -15.34 17.76 4.05
CA VAL A 53 -15.10 17.45 2.64
C VAL A 53 -14.29 18.55 1.96
N GLY A 54 -14.64 19.83 2.19
CA GLY A 54 -13.91 20.97 1.62
C GLY A 54 -12.43 21.01 2.02
N LYS A 55 -12.12 20.68 3.29
CA LYS A 55 -10.75 20.64 3.79
C LYS A 55 -9.93 19.47 3.22
N LEU A 56 -10.57 18.35 2.91
CA LEU A 56 -9.89 17.13 2.48
C LEU A 56 -9.93 16.90 0.95
N ALA A 57 -10.66 17.72 0.21
CA ALA A 57 -10.70 17.63 -1.24
C ALA A 57 -9.31 17.69 -1.91
N PRO A 58 -8.35 18.55 -1.48
CA PRO A 58 -7.00 18.53 -2.03
C PRO A 58 -6.27 17.19 -1.82
N THR A 59 -6.40 16.58 -0.64
CA THR A 59 -5.80 15.27 -0.33
C THR A 59 -6.43 14.16 -1.18
N ALA A 60 -7.76 14.16 -1.35
CA ALA A 60 -8.42 13.20 -2.23
C ALA A 60 -7.96 13.34 -3.68
N ALA A 61 -7.83 14.57 -4.19
CA ALA A 61 -7.31 14.83 -5.53
C ALA A 61 -5.86 14.36 -5.67
N MET A 62 -5.00 14.65 -4.70
CA MET A 62 -3.61 14.18 -4.67
C MET A 62 -3.54 12.66 -4.83
N LEU A 63 -4.27 11.93 -4.02
CA LEU A 63 -4.24 10.46 -4.03
C LEU A 63 -4.79 9.89 -5.35
N MET A 64 -5.90 10.45 -5.84
CA MET A 64 -6.50 10.04 -7.10
C MET A 64 -5.49 10.18 -8.26
N PHE A 65 -4.86 11.35 -8.41
CA PHE A 65 -3.94 11.59 -9.50
C PHE A 65 -2.57 10.92 -9.29
N ALA A 66 -2.13 10.69 -8.05
CA ALA A 66 -0.94 9.90 -7.77
C ALA A 66 -1.11 8.43 -8.21
N ILE A 67 -2.26 7.81 -7.90
CA ILE A 67 -2.58 6.45 -8.33
C ILE A 67 -2.62 6.35 -9.85
N VAL A 68 -3.28 7.30 -10.52
CA VAL A 68 -3.31 7.35 -11.99
C VAL A 68 -1.91 7.53 -12.56
N TYR A 69 -1.11 8.45 -12.02
CA TYR A 69 0.25 8.72 -12.48
C TYR A 69 1.16 7.50 -12.39
N PHE A 70 1.28 6.91 -11.20
CA PHE A 70 2.15 5.74 -11.01
C PHE A 70 1.61 4.50 -11.72
N GLY A 71 0.29 4.32 -11.79
CA GLY A 71 -0.32 3.28 -12.60
C GLY A 71 0.06 3.40 -14.07
N LEU A 72 0.01 4.62 -14.64
CA LEU A 72 0.49 4.88 -16.00
C LEU A 72 1.99 4.59 -16.14
N MET A 73 2.84 4.95 -15.17
CA MET A 73 4.28 4.68 -15.19
C MET A 73 4.59 3.18 -15.19
N ILE A 74 3.78 2.38 -14.48
CA ILE A 74 3.86 0.91 -14.52
C ILE A 74 3.43 0.40 -15.91
N ASP A 75 2.29 0.87 -16.42
CA ASP A 75 1.76 0.46 -17.72
C ASP A 75 2.77 0.70 -18.87
N VAL A 76 3.42 1.86 -18.89
CA VAL A 76 4.38 2.24 -19.94
C VAL A 76 5.77 1.61 -19.78
N GLY A 77 6.01 0.89 -18.67
CA GLY A 77 7.25 0.14 -18.44
C GLY A 77 8.39 0.95 -17.84
N LEU A 78 8.09 1.99 -17.06
CA LEU A 78 9.14 2.77 -16.37
C LEU A 78 10.01 1.90 -15.45
N PHE A 79 9.42 0.94 -14.78
CA PHE A 79 10.12 0.06 -13.83
C PHE A 79 10.80 -1.15 -14.47
N ASP A 80 10.47 -1.52 -15.71
CA ASP A 80 10.96 -2.73 -16.36
C ASP A 80 12.49 -2.80 -16.48
N PRO A 81 13.20 -1.72 -16.90
CA PRO A 81 14.66 -1.76 -16.96
C PRO A 81 15.29 -1.85 -15.57
N ILE A 82 14.64 -1.27 -14.56
CA ILE A 82 15.09 -1.33 -13.16
C ILE A 82 15.00 -2.77 -12.66
N VAL A 83 13.86 -3.43 -12.87
CA VAL A 83 13.65 -4.85 -12.53
C VAL A 83 14.70 -5.72 -13.21
N ARG A 84 14.87 -5.57 -14.54
CA ARG A 84 15.91 -6.30 -15.29
C ARG A 84 17.32 -6.04 -14.80
N GLY A 85 17.63 -4.77 -14.46
CA GLY A 85 18.93 -4.39 -13.90
C GLY A 85 19.21 -5.08 -12.56
N ILE A 86 18.21 -5.11 -11.67
CA ILE A 86 18.31 -5.79 -10.36
C ILE A 86 18.47 -7.30 -10.56
N LEU A 87 17.70 -7.92 -11.44
CA LEU A 87 17.82 -9.35 -11.74
C LEU A 87 19.21 -9.70 -12.26
N ARG A 88 19.78 -8.89 -13.17
CA ARG A 88 21.16 -9.04 -13.66
C ARG A 88 22.19 -8.89 -12.53
N PHE A 89 22.00 -7.91 -11.62
CA PHE A 89 22.88 -7.73 -10.47
C PHE A 89 22.84 -8.91 -9.50
N CYS A 90 21.66 -9.49 -9.30
CA CYS A 90 21.46 -10.62 -8.38
C CYS A 90 22.27 -11.85 -8.78
N LYS A 91 22.42 -12.14 -10.09
CA LYS A 91 23.07 -13.35 -10.61
C LYS A 91 22.58 -14.59 -9.83
N ALA A 92 23.49 -15.48 -9.43
CA ALA A 92 23.20 -16.66 -8.62
C ALA A 92 23.68 -16.53 -7.15
N ASP A 93 23.96 -15.31 -6.67
CA ASP A 93 24.45 -15.07 -5.31
C ASP A 93 23.28 -14.87 -4.34
N PRO A 94 23.05 -15.76 -3.37
CA PRO A 94 21.99 -15.63 -2.36
C PRO A 94 21.94 -14.29 -1.67
N MET A 95 23.09 -13.73 -1.30
CA MET A 95 23.15 -12.43 -0.62
C MET A 95 22.64 -11.30 -1.52
N ARG A 96 23.06 -11.28 -2.79
CA ARG A 96 22.61 -10.26 -3.74
C ARG A 96 21.12 -10.36 -4.03
N VAL A 97 20.57 -11.58 -4.06
CA VAL A 97 19.12 -11.79 -4.28
C VAL A 97 18.31 -11.21 -3.14
N VAL A 98 18.71 -11.42 -1.87
CA VAL A 98 17.99 -10.85 -0.72
C VAL A 98 18.09 -9.32 -0.71
N VAL A 99 19.27 -8.75 -0.96
CA VAL A 99 19.45 -7.30 -1.06
C VAL A 99 18.68 -6.75 -2.26
N GLY A 100 18.74 -7.42 -3.40
CA GLY A 100 17.97 -7.05 -4.61
C GLY A 100 16.46 -7.02 -4.35
N THR A 101 15.94 -7.95 -3.54
CA THR A 101 14.54 -7.95 -3.11
C THR A 101 14.18 -6.68 -2.32
N ALA A 102 15.02 -6.28 -1.36
CA ALA A 102 14.81 -5.05 -0.59
C ALA A 102 14.83 -3.81 -1.48
N VAL A 103 15.82 -3.72 -2.39
CA VAL A 103 15.97 -2.59 -3.32
C VAL A 103 14.78 -2.53 -4.28
N LEU A 104 14.38 -3.67 -4.84
CA LEU A 104 13.25 -3.73 -5.76
C LEU A 104 11.95 -3.31 -5.06
N ALA A 105 11.67 -3.89 -3.88
CA ALA A 105 10.49 -3.53 -3.11
C ALA A 105 10.46 -2.02 -2.77
N ALA A 106 11.60 -1.44 -2.36
CA ALA A 106 11.70 -0.01 -2.06
C ALA A 106 11.43 0.87 -3.29
N ILE A 107 11.98 0.51 -4.46
CA ILE A 107 11.80 1.30 -5.69
C ILE A 107 10.36 1.21 -6.20
N VAL A 108 9.80 0.00 -6.23
CA VAL A 108 8.42 -0.20 -6.70
C VAL A 108 7.43 0.46 -5.74
N SER A 109 7.71 0.49 -4.44
CA SER A 109 6.86 1.16 -3.43
C SER A 109 6.69 2.67 -3.63
N LEU A 110 7.41 3.27 -4.58
CA LEU A 110 7.17 4.67 -4.99
C LEU A 110 5.76 4.89 -5.55
N ASP A 111 5.06 3.84 -5.99
CA ASP A 111 3.66 3.94 -6.42
C ASP A 111 2.67 4.22 -5.26
N GLY A 112 3.09 3.97 -4.02
CA GLY A 112 2.27 4.16 -2.82
C GLY A 112 1.25 3.04 -2.56
N ASP A 113 1.25 1.96 -3.37
CA ASP A 113 0.37 0.79 -3.17
C ASP A 113 1.16 -0.48 -2.81
N GLY A 114 0.88 -1.02 -1.63
CA GLY A 114 1.54 -2.24 -1.17
C GLY A 114 1.21 -3.47 -2.01
N SER A 115 0.00 -3.59 -2.55
CA SER A 115 -0.42 -4.77 -3.34
C SER A 115 0.35 -4.85 -4.64
N THR A 116 0.43 -3.74 -5.38
CA THR A 116 1.21 -3.62 -6.61
C THR A 116 2.70 -3.88 -6.37
N THR A 117 3.26 -3.26 -5.31
CA THR A 117 4.64 -3.51 -4.89
C THR A 117 4.92 -5.01 -4.72
N PHE A 118 4.04 -5.73 -4.02
CA PHE A 118 4.25 -7.15 -3.75
C PHE A 118 4.04 -8.00 -4.98
N MET A 119 3.06 -7.69 -5.83
CA MET A 119 2.87 -8.40 -7.10
C MET A 119 4.12 -8.33 -7.98
N ILE A 120 4.68 -7.15 -8.19
CA ILE A 120 5.89 -6.96 -9.00
C ILE A 120 7.10 -7.64 -8.34
N THR A 121 7.32 -7.39 -7.04
CA THR A 121 8.50 -7.91 -6.35
C THR A 121 8.51 -9.42 -6.27
N VAL A 122 7.37 -10.05 -5.95
CA VAL A 122 7.28 -11.51 -5.86
C VAL A 122 7.39 -12.14 -7.23
N SER A 123 6.69 -11.64 -8.24
CA SER A 123 6.78 -12.16 -9.61
C SER A 123 8.22 -12.16 -10.14
N ALA A 124 8.98 -11.09 -9.86
CA ALA A 124 10.37 -11.00 -10.30
C ALA A 124 11.34 -11.88 -9.49
N MET A 125 11.15 -11.97 -8.17
CA MET A 125 12.13 -12.60 -7.27
C MET A 125 11.83 -14.05 -6.92
N TYR A 126 10.57 -14.48 -6.93
CA TYR A 126 10.15 -15.82 -6.56
C TYR A 126 10.86 -16.94 -7.35
N PRO A 127 11.00 -16.84 -8.70
CA PRO A 127 11.74 -17.86 -9.46
C PRO A 127 13.20 -18.02 -9.01
N LEU A 128 13.88 -16.90 -8.70
CA LEU A 128 15.25 -16.91 -8.20
C LEU A 128 15.36 -17.58 -6.83
N TYR A 129 14.44 -17.25 -5.89
CA TYR A 129 14.43 -17.89 -4.58
C TYR A 129 14.19 -19.39 -4.67
N LYS A 130 13.27 -19.81 -5.52
CA LYS A 130 12.99 -21.25 -5.78
C LYS A 130 14.21 -21.95 -6.36
N ARG A 131 14.81 -21.38 -7.41
CA ARG A 131 15.97 -21.95 -8.09
C ARG A 131 17.19 -22.11 -7.17
N LEU A 132 17.41 -21.13 -6.28
CA LEU A 132 18.55 -21.10 -5.37
C LEU A 132 18.23 -21.75 -4.01
N GLY A 133 17.05 -22.30 -3.79
CA GLY A 133 16.64 -22.90 -2.52
C GLY A 133 16.63 -21.93 -1.34
N LEU A 134 16.42 -20.63 -1.59
CA LEU A 134 16.37 -19.59 -0.56
C LEU A 134 15.05 -19.61 0.21
N SER A 135 15.07 -19.09 1.43
CA SER A 135 13.89 -18.99 2.28
C SER A 135 12.89 -17.96 1.74
N LEU A 136 11.71 -18.41 1.32
CA LEU A 136 10.63 -17.53 0.86
C LEU A 136 10.11 -16.62 1.99
N VAL A 137 10.23 -17.05 3.24
CA VAL A 137 9.88 -16.21 4.41
C VAL A 137 10.83 -15.01 4.53
N VAL A 138 12.12 -15.18 4.18
CA VAL A 138 13.07 -14.06 4.12
C VAL A 138 12.67 -13.09 3.01
N MET A 139 12.27 -13.60 1.84
CA MET A 139 11.79 -12.77 0.73
C MET A 139 10.61 -11.91 1.16
N THR A 140 9.57 -12.55 1.70
CA THR A 140 8.35 -11.82 2.11
C THR A 140 8.60 -10.84 3.25
N GLY A 141 9.44 -11.22 4.22
CA GLY A 141 9.77 -10.36 5.35
C GLY A 141 10.55 -9.11 4.94
N VAL A 142 11.54 -9.26 4.05
CA VAL A 142 12.34 -8.14 3.55
C VAL A 142 11.49 -7.22 2.66
N ALA A 143 10.67 -7.78 1.77
CA ALA A 143 9.78 -6.99 0.91
C ALA A 143 8.76 -6.18 1.73
N ALA A 144 8.12 -6.82 2.72
CA ALA A 144 7.16 -6.15 3.60
C ALA A 144 7.81 -5.01 4.42
N THR A 145 9.01 -5.25 4.96
CA THR A 145 9.70 -4.23 5.77
C THR A 145 10.15 -3.05 4.92
N ALA A 146 10.66 -3.29 3.71
CA ALA A 146 11.05 -2.23 2.77
C ALA A 146 9.82 -1.40 2.33
N ASN A 147 8.72 -2.06 1.94
CA ASN A 147 7.48 -1.39 1.61
C ASN A 147 6.94 -0.58 2.80
N GLY A 148 7.00 -1.11 4.03
CA GLY A 148 6.50 -0.43 5.22
C GLY A 148 7.21 0.91 5.51
N VAL A 149 8.52 1.02 5.24
CA VAL A 149 9.24 2.29 5.32
C VAL A 149 8.83 3.23 4.18
N MET A 150 8.75 2.72 2.95
CA MET A 150 8.42 3.52 1.77
C MET A 150 6.94 3.93 1.69
N ASN A 151 6.04 3.19 2.33
CA ASN A 151 4.60 3.50 2.35
C ASN A 151 4.25 4.80 3.09
N THR A 152 5.24 5.46 3.69
CA THR A 152 5.12 6.76 4.35
C THR A 152 5.32 7.97 3.42
N LEU A 153 5.40 7.75 2.10
CA LEU A 153 5.41 8.82 1.10
C LEU A 153 4.16 9.72 1.22
N PRO A 154 4.19 10.98 0.76
CA PRO A 154 3.06 11.90 0.89
C PRO A 154 1.74 11.36 0.33
N TRP A 155 1.81 10.64 -0.79
CA TRP A 155 0.69 9.94 -1.42
C TRP A 155 0.52 8.50 -0.92
N GLY A 156 1.36 8.04 -0.02
CA GLY A 156 1.21 6.76 0.67
C GLY A 156 0.01 6.81 1.62
N GLY A 157 -0.66 5.66 1.75
CA GLY A 157 -1.87 5.55 2.54
C GLY A 157 -1.79 6.12 3.96
N PRO A 158 -0.75 5.83 4.74
CA PRO A 158 -0.60 6.33 6.11
C PRO A 158 -0.45 7.85 6.22
N THR A 159 0.47 8.44 5.43
CA THR A 159 0.73 9.88 5.45
C THR A 159 -0.50 10.68 5.03
N ALA A 160 -1.17 10.22 3.97
CA ALA A 160 -2.42 10.84 3.53
C ALA A 160 -3.51 10.78 4.61
N ARG A 161 -3.62 9.68 5.36
CA ARG A 161 -4.57 9.55 6.47
C ARG A 161 -4.21 10.47 7.64
N ALA A 162 -2.93 10.54 8.02
CA ALA A 162 -2.47 11.46 9.07
C ALA A 162 -2.75 12.92 8.69
N ALA A 163 -2.39 13.31 7.47
CA ALA A 163 -2.67 14.64 6.92
C ALA A 163 -4.17 14.95 6.92
N THR A 164 -4.98 13.99 6.46
CA THR A 164 -6.45 14.07 6.46
C THR A 164 -7.01 14.24 7.88
N ALA A 165 -6.59 13.39 8.81
CA ALA A 165 -7.14 13.35 10.17
C ALA A 165 -6.83 14.63 10.94
N LEU A 166 -5.64 15.18 10.75
CA LEU A 166 -5.17 16.38 11.47
C LEU A 166 -5.32 17.68 10.65
N LYS A 167 -5.81 17.59 9.40
CA LYS A 167 -5.99 18.74 8.49
C LYS A 167 -4.65 19.45 8.20
N LEU A 168 -3.59 18.67 8.01
CA LEU A 168 -2.23 19.13 7.73
C LEU A 168 -1.87 18.88 6.26
N ASP A 169 -0.84 19.56 5.76
CA ASP A 169 -0.27 19.21 4.46
C ASP A 169 0.60 17.95 4.56
N ALA A 170 0.46 17.06 3.59
CA ALA A 170 1.25 15.82 3.54
C ALA A 170 2.74 16.09 3.30
N ALA A 171 3.10 17.21 2.63
CA ALA A 171 4.49 17.62 2.46
C ALA A 171 5.12 18.02 3.79
N ASP A 172 4.43 18.81 4.61
CA ASP A 172 4.91 19.24 5.93
C ASP A 172 5.18 18.07 6.88
N ILE A 173 4.42 16.98 6.70
CA ILE A 173 4.65 15.74 7.45
C ILE A 173 5.86 14.99 6.90
N PHE A 174 5.94 14.82 5.58
CA PHE A 174 6.89 13.91 4.93
C PHE A 174 8.29 14.51 4.76
N VAL A 175 8.41 15.75 4.26
CA VAL A 175 9.73 16.32 3.88
C VAL A 175 10.71 16.33 5.06
N PRO A 176 10.32 16.77 6.27
CA PRO A 176 11.21 16.66 7.43
C PRO A 176 11.53 15.22 7.85
N MET A 177 10.65 14.23 7.53
CA MET A 177 10.89 12.82 7.86
C MET A 177 11.91 12.13 6.95
N ILE A 178 12.27 12.73 5.79
CA ILE A 178 13.19 12.13 4.82
C ILE A 178 14.49 11.60 5.45
N PRO A 179 15.20 12.33 6.33
CA PRO A 179 16.42 11.81 6.95
C PRO A 179 16.18 10.58 7.82
N ALA A 180 15.11 10.56 8.61
CA ALA A 180 14.74 9.44 9.46
C ALA A 180 14.35 8.20 8.65
N LEU A 181 13.57 8.40 7.58
CA LEU A 181 13.18 7.34 6.65
C LEU A 181 14.37 6.78 5.86
N ALA A 182 15.33 7.65 5.48
CA ALA A 182 16.58 7.22 4.85
C ALA A 182 17.39 6.31 5.77
N VAL A 183 17.50 6.65 7.07
CA VAL A 183 18.13 5.77 8.07
C VAL A 183 17.37 4.46 8.21
N GLY A 184 16.04 4.50 8.26
CA GLY A 184 15.19 3.30 8.28
C GLY A 184 15.40 2.41 7.06
N LEU A 185 15.48 2.99 5.87
CA LEU A 185 15.72 2.26 4.62
C LEU A 185 17.13 1.68 4.57
N LEU A 186 18.15 2.43 5.00
CA LEU A 186 19.52 1.92 5.13
C LEU A 186 19.58 0.75 6.12
N PHE A 187 18.84 0.83 7.22
CA PHE A 187 18.72 -0.29 8.16
C PHE A 187 18.09 -1.52 7.49
N VAL A 188 17.01 -1.35 6.68
CA VAL A 188 16.40 -2.45 5.93
C VAL A 188 17.39 -3.08 4.95
N PHE A 189 18.21 -2.28 4.25
CA PHE A 189 19.26 -2.80 3.36
C PHE A 189 20.36 -3.54 4.12
N ALA A 190 20.78 -3.03 5.27
CA ALA A 190 21.72 -3.72 6.15
C ALA A 190 21.14 -5.03 6.69
N LEU A 191 19.86 -5.02 7.07
CA LEU A 191 19.12 -6.23 7.47
C LEU A 191 19.07 -7.25 6.34
N ALA A 192 18.71 -6.81 5.12
CA ALA A 192 18.69 -7.66 3.93
C ALA A 192 20.07 -8.26 3.63
N TYR A 193 21.12 -7.47 3.79
CA TYR A 193 22.51 -7.94 3.66
C TYR A 193 22.85 -9.03 4.68
N VAL A 194 22.55 -8.80 5.96
CA VAL A 194 22.80 -9.77 7.04
C VAL A 194 21.97 -11.06 6.82
N LEU A 195 20.70 -10.93 6.46
CA LEU A 195 19.85 -12.10 6.15
C LEU A 195 20.36 -12.82 4.90
N GLY A 196 20.78 -12.10 3.89
CA GLY A 196 21.39 -12.66 2.68
C GLY A 196 22.69 -13.41 2.95
N LEU A 197 23.54 -12.92 3.85
CA LEU A 197 24.73 -13.64 4.31
C LEU A 197 24.37 -14.94 5.07
N ARG A 198 23.29 -14.90 5.87
CA ARG A 198 22.78 -16.12 6.54
C ARG A 198 22.28 -17.15 5.54
N GLU A 199 21.50 -16.71 4.54
CA GLU A 199 21.04 -17.57 3.45
C GLU A 199 22.21 -18.13 2.63
N ARG A 200 23.23 -17.33 2.31
CA ARG A 200 24.45 -17.77 1.63
C ARG A 200 25.22 -18.84 2.43
N ARG A 201 25.28 -18.71 3.76
CA ARG A 201 25.87 -19.74 4.64
C ARG A 201 25.03 -21.02 4.71
N ARG A 202 23.70 -20.88 4.65
CA ARG A 202 22.76 -22.01 4.71
C ARG A 202 22.76 -22.84 3.43
N VAL A 203 22.78 -22.18 2.28
CA VAL A 203 22.64 -22.84 0.97
C VAL A 203 23.99 -23.15 0.32
N GLY A 204 25.05 -22.43 0.73
CA GLY A 204 26.36 -22.46 0.08
C GLY A 204 26.41 -21.52 -1.14
N VAL A 205 27.59 -21.40 -1.75
CA VAL A 205 27.71 -20.78 -3.07
C VAL A 205 27.43 -21.86 -4.09
N LEU A 206 26.23 -21.87 -4.63
CA LEU A 206 25.87 -22.81 -5.70
C LEU A 206 26.62 -22.38 -6.98
N SER A 207 27.68 -23.10 -7.30
CA SER A 207 28.18 -23.14 -8.66
C SER A 207 27.11 -23.83 -9.50
N LEU A 208 26.48 -23.13 -10.43
CA LEU A 208 25.60 -23.75 -11.39
C LEU A 208 26.40 -24.86 -12.12
N PRO A 209 25.85 -26.07 -12.28
CA PRO A 209 26.53 -27.10 -13.06
C PRO A 209 26.73 -26.59 -14.49
N GLY A 210 27.97 -26.23 -14.85
CA GLY A 210 28.34 -25.73 -16.17
C GLY A 210 29.12 -24.42 -16.22
N GLN A 211 29.26 -23.65 -15.15
CA GLN A 211 30.14 -22.49 -15.11
C GLN A 211 31.55 -22.87 -14.64
N LYS A 212 32.47 -23.01 -15.60
CA LYS A 212 33.91 -22.86 -15.38
C LYS A 212 34.19 -21.45 -14.85
N ALA A 213 35.29 -21.31 -14.09
CA ALA A 213 35.78 -20.05 -13.54
C ALA A 213 35.76 -18.89 -14.56
N PRO A 214 35.79 -17.61 -14.11
CA PRO A 214 35.40 -16.45 -14.89
C PRO A 214 36.37 -16.18 -16.03
N GLU A 215 36.05 -16.70 -17.21
CA GLU A 215 36.57 -16.25 -18.49
C GLU A 215 35.36 -16.10 -19.40
N ASP A 216 35.20 -14.87 -19.89
CA ASP A 216 34.29 -14.41 -20.94
C ASP A 216 32.81 -14.18 -20.64
N VAL A 217 32.45 -12.91 -20.84
CA VAL A 217 31.24 -12.20 -20.43
C VAL A 217 30.14 -12.20 -21.51
N ASP A 218 30.12 -13.17 -22.46
CA ASP A 218 29.19 -13.06 -23.59
C ASP A 218 27.95 -13.98 -23.58
N ASP A 219 27.78 -14.86 -22.56
CA ASP A 219 26.66 -15.84 -22.57
C ASP A 219 25.50 -15.45 -21.62
N VAL A 220 25.20 -14.15 -21.45
CA VAL A 220 24.11 -13.69 -20.56
C VAL A 220 22.74 -13.65 -21.27
N GLU A 221 22.71 -13.73 -22.60
CA GLU A 221 21.44 -13.68 -23.35
C GLU A 221 20.62 -14.97 -23.20
N ASP A 222 21.24 -16.14 -23.20
CA ASP A 222 20.55 -17.46 -23.16
C ASP A 222 19.88 -17.72 -21.77
N VAL A 223 20.41 -17.14 -20.67
CA VAL A 223 19.83 -17.33 -19.35
C VAL A 223 18.58 -16.47 -19.15
N GLN A 224 18.43 -15.42 -19.94
CA GLN A 224 17.30 -14.50 -19.88
C GLN A 224 16.09 -15.02 -20.66
N GLU A 225 16.32 -15.74 -21.76
CA GLU A 225 15.24 -16.41 -22.50
C GLU A 225 14.63 -17.55 -21.68
N ASP A 226 15.43 -18.32 -20.94
CA ASP A 226 14.93 -19.39 -20.05
C ASP A 226 14.16 -18.85 -18.82
N LEU A 227 14.54 -17.68 -18.30
CA LEU A 227 13.83 -17.06 -17.16
C LEU A 227 12.53 -16.38 -17.58
N VAL A 228 12.49 -15.80 -18.77
CA VAL A 228 11.29 -15.22 -19.37
C VAL A 228 10.36 -16.34 -19.87
N GLY A 229 10.89 -17.41 -20.45
CA GLY A 229 10.14 -18.58 -20.87
C GLY A 229 9.51 -19.36 -19.71
N ALA A 230 10.16 -19.43 -18.55
CA ALA A 230 9.61 -20.09 -17.37
C ALA A 230 8.47 -19.28 -16.68
N ALA A 231 8.46 -17.95 -16.85
CA ALA A 231 7.35 -17.11 -16.37
C ALA A 231 6.14 -17.11 -17.33
N THR A 232 6.37 -17.41 -18.63
CA THR A 232 5.33 -17.45 -19.67
C THR A 232 4.91 -18.87 -20.09
N GLY A 233 5.63 -19.90 -19.70
CA GLY A 233 5.49 -21.28 -20.17
C GLY A 233 4.43 -22.16 -19.52
N SER A 234 3.58 -21.61 -18.63
CA SER A 234 2.54 -22.42 -17.97
C SER A 234 1.15 -22.39 -18.63
N ALA A 235 1.01 -21.81 -19.82
CA ALA A 235 -0.30 -21.62 -20.46
C ALA A 235 -0.42 -22.21 -21.87
N ALA A 236 0.31 -23.28 -22.23
CA ALA A 236 0.09 -23.95 -23.50
C ALA A 236 0.34 -25.45 -23.40
N GLN A 237 -0.55 -26.19 -22.75
CA GLN A 237 -0.75 -27.61 -23.08
C GLN A 237 -1.96 -27.73 -23.99
N THR A 238 -1.70 -27.76 -25.28
CA THR A 238 -2.63 -28.15 -26.33
C THR A 238 -3.06 -29.58 -26.13
N VAL A 239 -4.35 -29.79 -25.86
CA VAL A 239 -4.97 -31.12 -25.94
C VAL A 239 -5.18 -31.46 -27.40
N SER A 240 -4.47 -32.48 -27.86
CA SER A 240 -4.65 -33.11 -29.17
C SER A 240 -6.00 -33.86 -29.19
N ALA A 241 -6.91 -33.42 -30.03
CA ALA A 241 -8.20 -34.10 -30.27
C ALA A 241 -7.99 -35.16 -31.37
N GLY A 242 -8.26 -36.39 -31.02
CA GLY A 242 -8.41 -37.50 -32.01
C GLY A 242 -9.82 -37.44 -32.65
N PRO A 243 -10.01 -38.10 -33.81
CA PRO A 243 -11.16 -37.84 -34.67
C PRO A 243 -12.45 -38.55 -34.20
N VAL A 244 -13.56 -37.84 -34.20
CA VAL A 244 -14.88 -38.40 -33.97
C VAL A 244 -15.60 -38.64 -35.27
N VAL A 245 -16.14 -39.86 -35.39
CA VAL A 245 -16.92 -40.38 -36.49
C VAL A 245 -18.37 -39.80 -36.47
N SER A 246 -18.84 -39.49 -37.68
CA SER A 246 -20.15 -38.97 -38.03
C SER A 246 -21.30 -39.95 -37.71
N GLY A 247 -22.46 -39.41 -37.29
CA GLY A 247 -23.75 -40.14 -37.28
C GLY A 247 -24.92 -39.15 -37.16
N ALA A 248 -25.65 -39.02 -38.27
CA ALA A 248 -26.83 -38.15 -38.41
C ALA A 248 -28.11 -38.81 -37.87
N ALA A 249 -29.08 -37.99 -37.38
CA ALA A 249 -30.52 -38.09 -37.70
C ALA A 249 -31.39 -37.04 -36.95
N THR A 250 -31.99 -36.17 -37.70
CA THR A 250 -33.40 -35.69 -37.78
C THR A 250 -34.23 -35.41 -36.50
N GLY A 251 -34.76 -34.19 -36.44
CA GLY A 251 -35.69 -33.56 -35.49
C GLY A 251 -37.13 -34.14 -35.49
N PRO A 252 -38.23 -33.43 -35.05
CA PRO A 252 -38.43 -32.00 -34.73
C PRO A 252 -39.15 -31.74 -33.37
N ALA A 253 -39.33 -30.44 -33.03
CA ALA A 253 -40.13 -29.94 -31.91
C ALA A 253 -41.64 -30.17 -32.07
N PRO A 254 -42.53 -30.00 -31.05
CA PRO A 254 -42.87 -28.70 -30.46
C PRO A 254 -43.36 -28.66 -28.98
N ALA A 255 -43.31 -27.45 -28.42
CA ALA A 255 -44.27 -26.70 -27.56
C ALA A 255 -44.82 -27.23 -26.23
N ALA A 256 -44.81 -26.28 -25.31
CA ALA A 256 -45.81 -25.80 -24.35
C ALA A 256 -45.66 -26.12 -22.88
N ALA A 257 -45.42 -25.04 -22.16
CA ALA A 257 -46.01 -24.54 -20.90
C ALA A 257 -46.16 -25.47 -19.68
N SER A 258 -45.55 -25.10 -18.60
CA SER A 258 -46.28 -24.68 -17.39
C SER A 258 -45.33 -24.25 -16.25
N ALA A 259 -45.75 -23.18 -15.59
CA ALA A 259 -45.14 -22.57 -14.45
C ALA A 259 -45.17 -23.47 -13.20
N SER A 260 -44.08 -23.49 -12.45
CA SER A 260 -44.15 -23.66 -11.00
C SER A 260 -42.99 -22.93 -10.35
N ALA A 261 -43.35 -21.92 -9.57
CA ALA A 261 -42.47 -21.17 -8.71
C ALA A 261 -41.93 -22.07 -7.59
N SER A 262 -40.62 -22.17 -7.46
CA SER A 262 -39.99 -22.58 -6.21
C SER A 262 -38.93 -21.52 -5.86
N ALA A 263 -39.24 -20.80 -4.79
CA ALA A 263 -38.37 -19.77 -4.20
C ALA A 263 -37.10 -20.42 -3.67
N SER A 264 -35.97 -20.01 -4.22
CA SER A 264 -34.66 -20.20 -3.60
C SER A 264 -34.39 -19.05 -2.64
N PRO A 265 -33.80 -19.29 -1.47
CA PRO A 265 -33.51 -18.23 -0.50
C PRO A 265 -32.45 -17.26 -1.04
N PRO A 266 -32.47 -15.98 -0.60
CA PRO A 266 -31.57 -14.99 -1.08
C PRO A 266 -30.14 -15.32 -0.63
N ALA A 267 -29.21 -15.35 -1.57
CA ALA A 267 -27.79 -15.42 -1.33
C ALA A 267 -27.37 -14.19 -0.54
N SER A 268 -26.71 -14.40 0.58
CA SER A 268 -26.06 -13.38 1.38
C SER A 268 -25.07 -12.60 0.52
N PRO A 269 -25.01 -11.27 0.61
CA PRO A 269 -23.97 -10.51 -0.04
C PRO A 269 -22.67 -10.73 0.73
N SER A 270 -21.83 -11.64 0.28
CA SER A 270 -20.43 -11.68 0.64
C SER A 270 -19.76 -10.45 0.03
N GLY A 271 -19.61 -9.41 0.83
CA GLY A 271 -18.70 -8.31 0.57
C GLY A 271 -17.26 -8.78 0.72
N ALA A 272 -16.79 -9.56 -0.24
CA ALA A 272 -15.38 -9.76 -0.50
C ALA A 272 -15.08 -8.94 -1.75
N GLY A 273 -14.07 -8.08 -1.67
CA GLY A 273 -13.49 -7.50 -2.86
C GLY A 273 -13.27 -8.61 -3.88
N SER A 274 -13.68 -8.36 -5.11
CA SER A 274 -13.48 -9.25 -6.23
C SER A 274 -12.00 -9.63 -6.28
N GLY A 275 -11.67 -10.80 -5.75
CA GLY A 275 -10.47 -11.49 -6.11
C GLY A 275 -10.59 -11.81 -7.58
N SER A 276 -10.00 -10.99 -8.44
CA SER A 276 -9.54 -11.47 -9.73
C SER A 276 -8.70 -12.70 -9.43
N ASP A 277 -9.02 -13.81 -10.08
CA ASP A 277 -8.21 -15.01 -10.00
C ASP A 277 -6.73 -14.61 -10.22
N PRO A 278 -5.79 -15.18 -9.44
CA PRO A 278 -4.36 -14.88 -9.61
C PRO A 278 -3.81 -15.23 -10.99
N GLU A 279 -4.60 -15.83 -11.85
CA GLU A 279 -4.27 -16.17 -13.24
C GLU A 279 -4.68 -15.11 -14.27
N ASP A 280 -5.51 -14.12 -13.92
CA ASP A 280 -5.68 -12.90 -14.73
C ASP A 280 -4.49 -11.99 -14.49
N GLY A 281 -3.40 -12.35 -15.17
CA GLY A 281 -2.03 -11.91 -14.96
C GLY A 281 -1.93 -10.39 -14.80
N PHE A 282 -1.29 -9.95 -13.72
CA PHE A 282 -0.75 -8.61 -13.60
C PHE A 282 0.11 -8.30 -14.85
N GLN A 283 -0.49 -7.58 -15.80
CA GLN A 283 0.12 -7.26 -17.10
C GLN A 283 1.37 -6.37 -17.00
N GLY A 284 1.67 -5.83 -15.84
CA GLY A 284 2.75 -4.88 -15.61
C GLY A 284 4.18 -5.41 -15.82
N LEU A 285 4.38 -6.73 -15.97
CA LEU A 285 5.67 -7.33 -16.30
C LEU A 285 5.66 -8.10 -17.64
N ASP A 286 4.54 -8.14 -18.34
CA ASP A 286 4.44 -8.74 -19.66
C ASP A 286 5.28 -7.89 -20.65
N PRO A 287 6.32 -8.47 -21.27
CA PRO A 287 7.17 -7.76 -22.21
C PRO A 287 6.45 -7.35 -23.50
N ASP A 288 5.33 -8.00 -23.82
CA ASP A 288 4.55 -7.78 -25.06
C ASP A 288 3.28 -6.95 -24.83
N ARG A 289 3.09 -6.41 -23.64
CA ARG A 289 1.89 -5.62 -23.34
C ARG A 289 1.73 -4.40 -24.26
N PRO A 290 0.52 -4.13 -24.78
CA PRO A 290 0.28 -3.06 -25.77
C PRO A 290 0.48 -1.64 -25.22
N THR A 291 0.54 -1.52 -23.91
CA THR A 291 0.74 -0.25 -23.21
C THR A 291 2.20 0.20 -23.14
N LEU A 292 3.14 -0.70 -23.45
CA LEU A 292 4.57 -0.43 -23.34
C LEU A 292 5.01 0.72 -24.26
N ARG A 293 5.82 1.65 -23.72
CA ARG A 293 6.31 2.83 -24.44
C ARG A 293 7.84 2.99 -24.29
N PRO A 294 8.64 2.05 -24.80
CA PRO A 294 10.09 2.07 -24.61
C PRO A 294 10.78 3.29 -25.20
N ARG A 295 10.22 3.87 -26.29
CA ARG A 295 10.76 5.10 -26.89
C ARG A 295 10.58 6.34 -26.01
N LEU A 296 9.58 6.35 -25.11
CA LEU A 296 9.30 7.44 -24.18
C LEU A 296 9.89 7.21 -22.79
N TYR A 297 10.72 6.17 -22.63
CA TYR A 297 11.31 5.82 -21.34
C TYR A 297 11.99 7.01 -20.65
N TRP A 298 12.89 7.70 -21.35
CA TRP A 298 13.61 8.85 -20.80
C TRP A 298 12.72 10.05 -20.50
N PHE A 299 11.67 10.24 -21.29
CA PHE A 299 10.64 11.25 -20.97
C PHE A 299 9.93 10.91 -19.67
N ASN A 300 9.44 9.69 -19.53
CA ASN A 300 8.72 9.23 -18.33
C ASN A 300 9.64 9.24 -17.09
N ALA A 301 10.88 8.81 -17.22
CA ALA A 301 11.88 8.88 -16.14
C ALA A 301 12.17 10.34 -15.75
N GLY A 302 12.41 11.21 -16.73
CA GLY A 302 12.64 12.63 -16.50
C GLY A 302 11.44 13.33 -15.85
N LEU A 303 10.22 13.02 -16.30
CA LEU A 303 8.99 13.55 -15.72
C LEU A 303 8.84 13.11 -14.25
N THR A 304 9.11 11.83 -13.94
CA THR A 304 9.06 11.31 -12.58
C THR A 304 10.09 11.99 -11.67
N VAL A 305 11.33 12.10 -12.12
CA VAL A 305 12.39 12.78 -11.36
C VAL A 305 12.04 14.26 -11.15
N ALA A 306 11.56 14.95 -12.18
CA ALA A 306 11.14 16.35 -12.08
C ALA A 306 10.00 16.54 -11.09
N LEU A 307 8.98 15.65 -11.11
CA LEU A 307 7.85 15.67 -10.18
C LEU A 307 8.33 15.47 -8.74
N LEU A 308 9.16 14.45 -8.48
CA LEU A 308 9.70 14.18 -7.15
C LEU A 308 10.60 15.32 -6.65
N THR A 309 11.42 15.92 -7.54
CA THR A 309 12.25 17.07 -7.20
C THR A 309 11.40 18.29 -6.87
N ALA A 310 10.40 18.60 -7.70
CA ALA A 310 9.50 19.73 -7.48
C ALA A 310 8.71 19.58 -6.15
N MET A 311 8.38 18.36 -5.77
CA MET A 311 7.75 18.06 -4.49
C MET A 311 8.70 18.32 -3.30
N ILE A 312 9.95 17.81 -3.36
CA ILE A 312 10.94 18.00 -2.29
C ILE A 312 11.32 19.48 -2.15
N MET A 313 11.37 20.19 -3.27
CA MET A 313 11.66 21.62 -3.29
C MET A 313 10.42 22.50 -3.02
N GLU A 314 9.25 21.89 -2.80
CA GLU A 314 7.97 22.56 -2.51
C GLU A 314 7.60 23.66 -3.54
N TRP A 315 7.95 23.45 -4.84
CA TRP A 315 7.66 24.43 -5.88
C TRP A 315 6.17 24.64 -6.13
N LEU A 316 5.38 23.58 -5.98
CA LEU A 316 3.92 23.58 -6.12
C LEU A 316 3.32 22.62 -5.10
N PRO A 317 2.07 22.85 -4.68
CA PRO A 317 1.33 21.90 -3.84
C PRO A 317 1.29 20.52 -4.49
N ILE A 318 1.49 19.46 -3.71
CA ILE A 318 1.56 18.07 -4.21
C ILE A 318 0.34 17.67 -5.04
N PRO A 319 -0.91 18.03 -4.69
CA PRO A 319 -2.06 17.72 -5.53
C PRO A 319 -1.95 18.28 -6.95
N VAL A 320 -1.40 19.50 -7.09
CA VAL A 320 -1.21 20.17 -8.40
C VAL A 320 -0.13 19.46 -9.21
N LEU A 321 0.98 19.05 -8.55
CA LEU A 321 2.07 18.30 -9.20
C LEU A 321 1.57 16.99 -9.80
N PHE A 322 0.79 16.20 -9.06
CA PHE A 322 0.25 14.94 -9.56
C PHE A 322 -0.81 15.13 -10.64
N LEU A 323 -1.66 16.17 -10.51
CA LEU A 323 -2.65 16.50 -11.54
C LEU A 323 -1.97 16.85 -12.88
N LEU A 324 -0.97 17.72 -12.86
CA LEU A 324 -0.21 18.10 -14.04
C LEU A 324 0.62 16.92 -14.56
N GLY A 325 1.29 16.18 -13.68
CA GLY A 325 2.09 15.02 -14.04
C GLY A 325 1.27 13.93 -14.69
N ALA A 326 0.10 13.58 -14.13
CA ALA A 326 -0.81 12.59 -14.71
C ALA A 326 -1.37 13.05 -16.06
N ALA A 327 -1.76 14.31 -16.20
CA ALA A 327 -2.24 14.87 -17.45
C ALA A 327 -1.17 14.82 -18.56
N LEU A 328 0.08 15.20 -18.23
CA LEU A 328 1.21 15.13 -19.17
C LEU A 328 1.53 13.68 -19.53
N ALA A 329 1.64 12.80 -18.53
CA ALA A 329 1.91 11.38 -18.75
C ALA A 329 0.86 10.73 -19.64
N LEU A 330 -0.42 11.02 -19.39
CA LEU A 330 -1.54 10.48 -20.16
C LEU A 330 -1.51 10.98 -21.61
N THR A 331 -1.31 12.28 -21.81
CA THR A 331 -1.35 12.90 -23.15
C THR A 331 -0.18 12.46 -24.02
N VAL A 332 1.04 12.40 -23.46
CA VAL A 332 2.24 12.06 -24.23
C VAL A 332 2.32 10.55 -24.52
N ASN A 333 1.97 9.70 -23.56
CA ASN A 333 2.05 8.25 -23.76
C ASN A 333 0.86 7.68 -24.53
N PHE A 334 -0.32 8.32 -24.42
CA PHE A 334 -1.57 7.86 -25.03
C PHE A 334 -2.25 9.03 -25.77
N PRO A 335 -1.79 9.38 -26.99
CA PRO A 335 -2.31 10.55 -27.71
C PRO A 335 -3.76 10.40 -28.18
N HIS A 336 -4.29 9.17 -28.26
CA HIS A 336 -5.65 8.91 -28.69
C HIS A 336 -6.62 8.88 -27.53
N MET A 337 -7.74 9.59 -27.63
CA MET A 337 -8.77 9.68 -26.60
C MET A 337 -9.30 8.31 -26.08
N PRO A 338 -9.54 7.29 -26.92
CA PRO A 338 -9.97 5.97 -26.47
C PRO A 338 -8.95 5.32 -25.53
N ASP A 339 -7.64 5.43 -25.86
CA ASP A 339 -6.56 4.85 -25.05
C ASP A 339 -6.46 5.55 -23.69
N GLN A 340 -6.61 6.88 -23.66
CA GLN A 340 -6.64 7.64 -22.42
C GLN A 340 -7.77 7.18 -21.51
N LYS A 341 -8.99 7.04 -22.06
CA LYS A 341 -10.15 6.53 -21.31
C LYS A 341 -9.92 5.10 -20.80
N ALA A 342 -9.34 4.24 -21.61
CA ALA A 342 -9.04 2.87 -21.22
C ALA A 342 -8.02 2.82 -20.05
N ARG A 343 -7.02 3.70 -20.07
CA ARG A 343 -6.02 3.77 -18.97
C ARG A 343 -6.63 4.30 -17.67
N ILE A 344 -7.45 5.35 -17.73
CA ILE A 344 -8.16 5.85 -16.56
C ILE A 344 -9.07 4.77 -15.99
N ALA A 345 -9.80 4.06 -16.86
CA ALA A 345 -10.69 2.97 -16.45
C ALA A 345 -9.93 1.80 -15.79
N ALA A 346 -8.73 1.48 -16.28
CA ALA A 346 -7.89 0.40 -15.71
C ALA A 346 -7.48 0.66 -14.25
N HIS A 347 -7.37 1.92 -13.84
CA HIS A 347 -6.99 2.30 -12.47
C HIS A 347 -8.18 2.80 -11.63
N ALA A 348 -9.41 2.79 -12.19
CA ALA A 348 -10.58 3.41 -11.57
C ALA A 348 -10.97 2.79 -10.22
N ASP A 349 -10.86 1.48 -10.07
CA ASP A 349 -11.20 0.79 -8.82
C ASP A 349 -10.29 1.24 -7.66
N ASN A 350 -8.99 1.32 -7.89
CA ASN A 350 -8.03 1.80 -6.90
C ASN A 350 -8.28 3.27 -6.55
N VAL A 351 -8.53 4.11 -7.57
CA VAL A 351 -8.86 5.53 -7.39
C VAL A 351 -10.12 5.69 -6.57
N LEU A 352 -11.21 4.97 -6.91
CA LEU A 352 -12.49 5.08 -6.22
C LEU A 352 -12.39 4.63 -4.76
N ASN A 353 -11.70 3.52 -4.51
CA ASN A 353 -11.50 3.01 -3.16
C ASN A 353 -10.74 3.99 -2.28
N VAL A 354 -9.65 4.57 -2.78
CA VAL A 354 -8.79 5.45 -1.98
C VAL A 354 -9.42 6.83 -1.82
N ALA A 355 -9.89 7.47 -2.90
CA ALA A 355 -10.55 8.78 -2.81
C ALA A 355 -11.87 8.70 -2.04
N GLY A 356 -12.65 7.65 -2.24
CA GLY A 356 -13.87 7.38 -1.49
C GLY A 356 -13.63 7.24 0.02
N MET A 357 -12.52 6.58 0.40
CA MET A 357 -12.10 6.48 1.80
C MET A 357 -11.80 7.85 2.40
N VAL A 358 -11.08 8.73 1.68
CA VAL A 358 -10.77 10.08 2.16
C VAL A 358 -12.04 10.91 2.36
N PHE A 359 -12.98 10.87 1.42
CA PHE A 359 -14.26 11.58 1.59
C PHE A 359 -15.12 11.00 2.72
N ALA A 360 -15.13 9.69 2.92
CA ALA A 360 -15.79 9.08 4.06
C ALA A 360 -15.14 9.50 5.39
N ALA A 361 -13.80 9.55 5.43
CA ALA A 361 -13.04 10.03 6.58
C ALA A 361 -13.27 11.52 6.85
N ALA A 362 -13.56 12.32 5.84
CA ALA A 362 -13.96 13.72 5.98
C ALA A 362 -15.24 13.88 6.81
N VAL A 363 -16.20 12.98 6.63
CA VAL A 363 -17.42 12.95 7.45
C VAL A 363 -17.06 12.65 8.91
N PHE A 364 -16.25 11.61 9.13
CA PHE A 364 -15.85 11.20 10.48
C PHE A 364 -15.12 12.32 11.22
N THR A 365 -14.07 12.87 10.63
CA THR A 365 -13.26 13.94 11.26
C THR A 365 -14.02 15.27 11.36
N GLY A 366 -14.86 15.57 10.37
CA GLY A 366 -15.72 16.76 10.38
C GLY A 366 -16.71 16.73 11.55
N VAL A 367 -17.40 15.61 11.75
CA VAL A 367 -18.32 15.42 12.88
C VAL A 367 -17.57 15.39 14.21
N LEU A 368 -16.49 14.62 14.31
CA LEU A 368 -15.72 14.47 15.55
C LEU A 368 -15.18 15.82 16.05
N THR A 369 -14.69 16.65 15.13
CA THR A 369 -14.19 18.00 15.43
C THR A 369 -15.35 18.98 15.65
N GLY A 370 -16.32 19.04 14.76
CA GLY A 370 -17.44 20.00 14.80
C GLY A 370 -18.36 19.82 16.01
N THR A 371 -18.51 18.61 16.51
CA THR A 371 -19.23 18.34 17.76
C THR A 371 -18.44 18.70 19.02
N GLY A 372 -17.13 18.90 18.94
CA GLY A 372 -16.24 19.13 20.08
C GLY A 372 -15.83 17.86 20.83
N MET A 373 -16.21 16.68 20.33
CA MET A 373 -15.86 15.39 20.97
C MET A 373 -14.35 15.20 21.08
N VAL A 374 -13.56 15.58 20.03
CA VAL A 374 -12.08 15.50 20.09
C VAL A 374 -11.53 16.27 21.26
N LYS A 375 -11.99 17.52 21.43
CA LYS A 375 -11.51 18.39 22.52
C LYS A 375 -11.81 17.80 23.89
N ASP A 376 -13.06 17.40 24.13
CA ASP A 376 -13.47 16.82 25.42
C ASP A 376 -12.72 15.50 25.73
N MET A 377 -12.44 14.69 24.70
CA MET A 377 -11.64 13.46 24.84
C MET A 377 -10.18 13.78 25.17
N ALA A 378 -9.61 14.78 24.50
CA ALA A 378 -8.24 15.22 24.72
C ALA A 378 -8.07 15.82 26.11
N ASP A 379 -8.99 16.68 26.58
CA ASP A 379 -9.00 17.24 27.92
C ASP A 379 -9.02 16.13 29.00
N TRP A 380 -9.82 15.08 28.78
CA TRP A 380 -9.83 13.91 29.65
C TRP A 380 -8.49 13.16 29.62
N LEU A 381 -7.90 12.97 28.44
CA LEU A 381 -6.63 12.28 28.28
C LEU A 381 -5.48 13.05 28.93
N VAL A 382 -5.46 14.39 28.75
CA VAL A 382 -4.48 15.28 29.40
C VAL A 382 -4.52 15.14 30.92
N GLY A 383 -5.73 15.09 31.51
CA GLY A 383 -5.88 14.84 32.94
C GLY A 383 -5.43 13.46 33.41
N ALA A 384 -5.34 12.49 32.52
CA ALA A 384 -4.88 11.12 32.82
C ALA A 384 -3.38 10.93 32.59
N ILE A 385 -2.72 11.80 31.82
CA ILE A 385 -1.29 11.72 31.51
C ILE A 385 -0.49 12.32 32.69
N PRO A 386 0.54 11.60 33.22
CA PRO A 386 1.45 12.18 34.21
C PRO A 386 2.16 13.43 33.67
N GLU A 387 2.31 14.48 34.49
CA GLU A 387 2.91 15.76 34.08
C GLU A 387 4.28 15.62 33.41
N GLY A 388 5.11 14.65 33.83
CA GLY A 388 6.41 14.37 33.22
C GLY A 388 6.37 13.75 31.80
N MET A 389 5.21 13.23 31.36
CA MET A 389 5.07 12.61 30.03
C MET A 389 4.51 13.59 28.98
N GLY A 390 3.89 14.68 29.39
CA GLY A 390 3.27 15.67 28.50
C GLY A 390 4.21 16.17 27.39
N PRO A 391 5.42 16.65 27.70
CA PRO A 391 6.39 17.12 26.69
C PRO A 391 6.90 16.03 25.74
N HIS A 392 6.69 14.77 26.09
CA HIS A 392 7.15 13.60 25.30
C HIS A 392 6.00 12.93 24.52
N MET A 393 4.89 13.62 24.30
CA MET A 393 3.72 13.07 23.61
C MET A 393 4.02 12.58 22.19
N ALA A 394 4.99 13.18 21.47
CA ALA A 394 5.43 12.69 20.18
C ALA A 394 6.10 11.31 20.30
N LEU A 395 7.00 11.11 21.27
CA LEU A 395 7.60 9.82 21.57
C LEU A 395 6.55 8.78 21.97
N VAL A 396 5.61 9.16 22.84
CA VAL A 396 4.50 8.31 23.27
C VAL A 396 3.66 7.87 22.06
N THR A 397 3.33 8.80 21.17
CA THR A 397 2.60 8.52 19.94
C THR A 397 3.38 7.56 19.04
N GLY A 398 4.69 7.79 18.86
CA GLY A 398 5.56 6.91 18.08
C GLY A 398 5.56 5.48 18.61
N LEU A 399 5.72 5.30 19.93
CA LEU A 399 5.71 3.99 20.57
C LEU A 399 4.32 3.33 20.50
N LEU A 400 3.24 4.10 20.71
CA LEU A 400 1.87 3.59 20.61
C LEU A 400 1.49 3.24 19.16
N SER A 401 2.08 3.90 18.17
CA SER A 401 1.80 3.61 16.77
C SER A 401 2.16 2.17 16.40
N LEU A 402 3.17 1.57 17.02
CA LEU A 402 3.59 0.19 16.74
C LEU A 402 2.48 -0.83 17.04
N PRO A 403 2.02 -0.98 18.31
CA PRO A 403 0.97 -1.94 18.60
C PRO A 403 -0.38 -1.53 18.01
N LEU A 404 -0.71 -0.23 18.00
CA LEU A 404 -2.03 0.20 17.53
C LEU A 404 -2.20 -0.03 16.03
N THR A 405 -1.24 0.33 15.20
CA THR A 405 -1.33 0.07 13.75
C THR A 405 -1.23 -1.43 13.43
N TYR A 406 -0.67 -2.24 14.30
CA TYR A 406 -0.62 -3.69 14.12
C TYR A 406 -1.95 -4.38 14.44
N PHE A 407 -2.61 -4.00 15.54
CA PHE A 407 -3.83 -4.64 16.03
C PHE A 407 -5.13 -3.97 15.54
N MET A 408 -5.05 -2.78 14.98
CA MET A 408 -6.17 -2.09 14.36
C MET A 408 -5.82 -1.65 12.94
N SER A 409 -6.85 -1.33 12.14
CA SER A 409 -6.63 -0.81 10.79
C SER A 409 -6.00 0.59 10.84
N ASN A 410 -5.29 0.97 9.78
CA ASN A 410 -4.81 2.35 9.62
C ASN A 410 -5.95 3.36 9.75
N ASP A 411 -7.15 3.05 9.22
CA ASP A 411 -8.31 3.93 9.32
C ASP A 411 -8.72 4.15 10.78
N GLY A 412 -8.74 3.07 11.57
CA GLY A 412 -9.05 3.13 13.00
C GLY A 412 -8.04 3.96 13.79
N PHE A 413 -6.77 3.77 13.52
CA PHE A 413 -5.71 4.51 14.20
C PHE A 413 -5.69 5.99 13.79
N TYR A 414 -5.61 6.28 12.48
CA TYR A 414 -5.44 7.66 12.02
C TYR A 414 -6.70 8.51 12.20
N PHE A 415 -7.89 7.96 11.98
CA PHE A 415 -9.12 8.74 12.13
C PHE A 415 -9.71 8.69 13.53
N GLY A 416 -9.50 7.58 14.26
CA GLY A 416 -10.05 7.42 15.60
C GLY A 416 -9.13 7.93 16.72
N VAL A 417 -7.87 7.54 16.71
CA VAL A 417 -6.94 7.74 17.84
C VAL A 417 -6.07 8.98 17.65
N LEU A 418 -5.49 9.15 16.46
CA LEU A 418 -4.50 10.20 16.19
C LEU A 418 -5.01 11.64 16.50
N PRO A 419 -6.26 12.04 16.17
CA PRO A 419 -6.74 13.39 16.50
C PRO A 419 -6.76 13.66 18.00
N VAL A 420 -7.06 12.66 18.81
CA VAL A 420 -7.07 12.77 20.28
C VAL A 420 -5.65 12.94 20.82
N LEU A 421 -4.69 12.16 20.29
CA LEU A 421 -3.28 12.29 20.67
C LEU A 421 -2.71 13.65 20.25
N ALA A 422 -3.09 14.17 19.07
CA ALA A 422 -2.63 15.47 18.60
C ALA A 422 -3.18 16.62 19.45
N GLU A 423 -4.44 16.59 19.83
CA GLU A 423 -5.04 17.61 20.69
C GLU A 423 -4.45 17.55 22.11
N ALA A 424 -4.27 16.35 22.67
CA ALA A 424 -3.61 16.16 23.95
C ALA A 424 -2.13 16.62 23.91
N GLY A 425 -1.41 16.34 22.82
CA GLY A 425 -0.05 16.82 22.60
C GLY A 425 0.02 18.35 22.55
N ALA A 426 -0.91 18.98 21.83
CA ALA A 426 -1.00 20.43 21.71
C ALA A 426 -1.23 21.11 23.07
N ALA A 427 -2.02 20.51 23.95
CA ALA A 427 -2.21 21.00 25.33
C ALA A 427 -0.91 20.99 26.17
N HIS A 428 0.06 20.15 25.81
CA HIS A 428 1.40 20.08 26.41
C HIS A 428 2.48 20.79 25.60
N GLY A 429 2.12 21.55 24.56
CA GLY A 429 3.04 22.30 23.72
C GLY A 429 3.74 21.49 22.61
N VAL A 430 3.30 20.24 22.36
CA VAL A 430 3.81 19.41 21.26
C VAL A 430 3.02 19.70 19.99
N SER A 431 3.71 19.96 18.88
CA SER A 431 3.07 20.31 17.61
C SER A 431 2.25 19.13 17.04
N PRO A 432 1.06 19.39 16.46
CA PRO A 432 0.33 18.36 15.69
C PRO A 432 1.17 17.73 14.56
N LEU A 433 2.12 18.46 13.97
CA LEU A 433 3.04 17.94 12.97
C LEU A 433 4.01 16.91 13.55
N GLU A 434 4.54 17.13 14.75
CA GLU A 434 5.40 16.16 15.44
C GLU A 434 4.61 14.89 15.77
N ILE A 435 3.38 15.01 16.24
CA ILE A 435 2.47 13.88 16.51
C ILE A 435 2.17 13.12 15.21
N ALA A 436 1.88 13.85 14.10
CA ALA A 436 1.66 13.23 12.80
C ALA A 436 2.89 12.45 12.32
N ARG A 437 4.08 13.02 12.41
CA ARG A 437 5.33 12.36 12.03
C ARG A 437 5.60 11.12 12.88
N ALA A 438 5.47 11.25 14.19
CA ALA A 438 5.63 10.15 15.13
C ALA A 438 4.66 8.98 14.83
N SER A 439 3.43 9.26 14.43
CA SER A 439 2.42 8.26 14.12
C SER A 439 2.78 7.36 12.94
N LEU A 440 3.64 7.83 12.02
CA LEU A 440 4.07 7.07 10.83
C LEU A 440 5.11 5.99 11.16
N VAL A 441 5.76 6.06 12.30
CA VAL A 441 6.84 5.16 12.70
C VAL A 441 6.39 3.69 12.73
N GLY A 442 5.16 3.41 13.11
CA GLY A 442 4.60 2.06 13.19
C GLY A 442 4.39 1.35 11.84
N GLN A 443 4.58 2.05 10.70
CA GLN A 443 4.17 1.52 9.40
C GLN A 443 5.02 0.33 8.91
N ALA A 444 6.29 0.25 9.27
CA ALA A 444 7.09 -0.94 8.97
C ALA A 444 6.50 -2.20 9.63
N LEU A 445 6.02 -2.07 10.89
CA LEU A 445 5.38 -3.16 11.61
C LEU A 445 3.96 -3.45 11.08
N HIS A 446 3.21 -2.41 10.70
CA HIS A 446 1.88 -2.54 10.11
C HIS A 446 1.87 -3.47 8.90
N MET A 447 2.90 -3.43 8.05
CA MET A 447 3.01 -4.30 6.87
C MET A 447 3.28 -5.80 7.18
N SER A 448 3.21 -6.20 8.43
CA SER A 448 3.14 -7.61 8.87
C SER A 448 1.83 -7.95 9.57
N SER A 449 0.90 -7.00 9.66
CA SER A 449 -0.38 -7.15 10.35
C SER A 449 -1.36 -8.03 9.56
N PRO A 450 -2.17 -8.87 10.25
CA PRO A 450 -3.26 -9.63 9.62
C PRO A 450 -4.39 -8.76 9.08
N LEU A 451 -4.39 -7.47 9.34
CA LEU A 451 -5.42 -6.54 8.89
C LEU A 451 -5.08 -5.87 7.54
N VAL A 452 -3.89 -6.13 7.00
CA VAL A 452 -3.43 -5.53 5.73
C VAL A 452 -3.69 -6.48 4.56
N PRO A 453 -4.62 -6.16 3.64
CA PRO A 453 -4.93 -7.04 2.51
C PRO A 453 -3.72 -7.34 1.61
N ALA A 454 -2.84 -6.35 1.38
CA ALA A 454 -1.64 -6.51 0.58
C ALA A 454 -0.71 -7.61 1.10
N VAL A 455 -0.67 -7.87 2.42
CA VAL A 455 0.15 -8.94 3.00
C VAL A 455 -0.36 -10.32 2.57
N TYR A 456 -1.67 -10.50 2.39
CA TYR A 456 -2.22 -11.77 1.88
C TYR A 456 -1.85 -11.99 0.41
N VAL A 457 -1.78 -10.92 -0.40
CA VAL A 457 -1.24 -11.00 -1.76
C VAL A 457 0.22 -11.46 -1.72
N LEU A 458 1.03 -10.83 -0.86
CA LEU A 458 2.45 -11.15 -0.68
C LEU A 458 2.66 -12.64 -0.33
N VAL A 459 2.00 -13.12 0.72
CA VAL A 459 2.20 -14.50 1.20
C VAL A 459 1.56 -15.53 0.27
N GLY A 460 0.41 -15.21 -0.34
CA GLY A 460 -0.27 -16.06 -1.30
C GLY A 460 0.57 -16.31 -2.55
N MET A 461 1.08 -15.25 -3.17
CA MET A 461 1.97 -15.36 -4.35
C MET A 461 3.31 -16.05 -4.01
N ALA A 462 3.87 -15.76 -2.85
CA ALA A 462 5.10 -16.39 -2.38
C ALA A 462 4.89 -17.83 -1.89
N LYS A 463 3.65 -18.31 -1.80
CA LYS A 463 3.28 -19.63 -1.25
C LYS A 463 3.87 -19.87 0.15
N VAL A 464 3.80 -18.85 1.01
CA VAL A 464 4.26 -18.85 2.41
C VAL A 464 3.03 -18.80 3.30
N GLU A 465 3.05 -19.56 4.41
CA GLU A 465 1.99 -19.45 5.41
C GLU A 465 2.05 -18.09 6.12
N PHE A 466 0.89 -17.47 6.33
CA PHE A 466 0.79 -16.16 6.98
C PHE A 466 1.43 -16.16 8.37
N GLY A 467 1.26 -17.25 9.13
CA GLY A 467 1.84 -17.39 10.47
C GLY A 467 3.38 -17.37 10.47
N ASP A 468 4.00 -18.00 9.48
CA ASP A 468 5.47 -18.05 9.35
C ASP A 468 6.01 -16.68 8.92
N HIS A 469 5.35 -16.03 7.95
CA HIS A 469 5.66 -14.66 7.57
C HIS A 469 5.62 -13.73 8.78
N THR A 470 4.53 -13.72 9.52
CA THR A 470 4.33 -12.83 10.67
C THR A 470 5.35 -13.10 11.77
N ARG A 471 5.55 -14.37 12.17
CA ARG A 471 6.54 -14.75 13.19
C ARG A 471 7.95 -14.30 12.84
N PHE A 472 8.31 -14.34 11.57
CA PHE A 472 9.61 -13.87 11.09
C PHE A 472 9.66 -12.35 11.02
N THR A 473 8.66 -11.71 10.41
CA THR A 473 8.70 -10.30 10.00
C THR A 473 8.52 -9.36 11.18
N VAL A 474 7.61 -9.66 12.12
CA VAL A 474 7.25 -8.75 13.24
C VAL A 474 8.48 -8.23 13.99
N LYS A 475 9.42 -9.09 14.34
CA LYS A 475 10.62 -8.68 15.10
C LYS A 475 11.51 -7.70 14.34
N TRP A 476 11.69 -7.92 13.02
CA TRP A 476 12.54 -7.08 12.19
C TRP A 476 11.84 -5.77 11.83
N ALA A 477 10.56 -5.84 11.56
CA ALA A 477 9.71 -4.70 11.29
C ALA A 477 9.57 -3.78 12.52
N ALA A 478 9.37 -4.35 13.72
CA ALA A 478 9.38 -3.59 14.97
C ALA A 478 10.72 -2.92 15.22
N LEU A 479 11.84 -3.64 14.98
CA LEU A 479 13.17 -3.06 15.11
C LEU A 479 13.39 -1.93 14.09
N THR A 480 12.92 -2.08 12.85
CA THR A 480 12.98 -1.01 11.84
C THR A 480 12.18 0.21 12.29
N SER A 481 10.97 0.02 12.81
CA SER A 481 10.15 1.11 13.37
C SER A 481 10.88 1.84 14.51
N LEU A 482 11.52 1.11 15.43
CA LEU A 482 12.29 1.72 16.51
C LEU A 482 13.53 2.49 16.00
N VAL A 483 14.18 2.01 14.95
CA VAL A 483 15.30 2.72 14.31
C VAL A 483 14.80 4.03 13.67
N VAL A 484 13.65 4.02 12.98
CA VAL A 484 13.06 5.24 12.41
C VAL A 484 12.68 6.22 13.52
N LEU A 485 12.08 5.73 14.61
CA LEU A 485 11.75 6.57 15.77
C LEU A 485 12.99 7.22 16.39
N ALA A 486 14.03 6.41 16.65
CA ALA A 486 15.28 6.91 17.21
C ALA A 486 15.96 7.93 16.29
N ALA A 487 15.94 7.70 14.98
CA ALA A 487 16.45 8.65 14.00
C ALA A 487 15.63 9.95 13.98
N GLY A 488 14.28 9.84 14.02
CA GLY A 488 13.39 11.01 14.10
C GLY A 488 13.66 11.87 15.33
N MET A 489 13.88 11.26 16.48
CA MET A 489 14.28 11.95 17.71
C MET A 489 15.68 12.57 17.61
N LEU A 490 16.65 11.82 17.05
CA LEU A 490 18.05 12.30 16.93
C LEU A 490 18.15 13.54 16.03
N PHE A 491 17.32 13.60 14.98
CA PHE A 491 17.29 14.74 14.07
C PHE A 491 16.36 15.88 14.53
N GLY A 492 15.69 15.73 15.69
CA GLY A 492 14.74 16.73 16.21
C GLY A 492 13.48 16.90 15.34
N ILE A 493 13.04 15.82 14.71
CA ILE A 493 11.86 15.78 13.81
C ILE A 493 10.60 15.37 14.59
N ILE A 494 10.82 14.55 15.63
CA ILE A 494 9.82 13.95 16.51
C ILE A 494 10.16 14.32 17.96
#